data_0738f91ffc3ad29fc82ccac88ee93317
#
_entry.id   0738f91ffc3ad29fc82ccac88ee93317
#
_cell.length_a   1.000
_cell.length_b   1.000
_cell.length_c   1.000
_cell.angle_alpha   90.00
_cell.angle_beta   90.00
_cell.angle_gamma   90.00
#
_symmetry.space_group_name_H-M   'P 1'
#
loop_
_entity.id
_entity.type
_entity.pdbx_description
1 polymer ?
#
loop_
_entity_poly.entity_id
_entity_poly.type
_entity_poly.pdbx_seq_one_letter_code
_entity_poly.pdbx_strand_id
1 'polypeptide(L)'
;MSLRIMTPLAILVDQPVLSLHAMDASGSFGILPGHADFVTRLAISVVSWTTADGADRFCAVRGGALAVRAGHVAIATREAVTGDDLARLDRVVLARFRTDLDEERVA
;
A
#
# COMPACT_ATOMS: atom_id res chain seq x y z
N MET A 1 15.21 -2.92 5.14
CA MET A 1 13.79 -3.37 5.08
C MET A 1 13.38 -3.50 3.63
N SER A 2 12.63 -4.50 3.29
CA SER A 2 12.17 -4.70 1.91
C SER A 2 10.65 -4.50 1.83
N LEU A 3 10.18 -4.07 0.65
CA LEU A 3 8.75 -3.91 0.37
C LEU A 3 8.39 -4.65 -0.90
N ARG A 4 7.34 -5.46 -0.84
CA ARG A 4 6.72 -6.10 -1.99
C ARG A 4 5.24 -5.79 -2.01
N ILE A 5 4.76 -5.25 -3.14
CA ILE A 5 3.33 -5.03 -3.38
C ILE A 5 2.92 -5.90 -4.57
N MET A 6 1.90 -6.73 -4.36
CA MET A 6 1.46 -7.69 -5.36
C MET A 6 -0.04 -7.70 -5.51
N THR A 7 -0.47 -8.00 -6.73
CA THR A 7 -1.85 -8.29 -7.08
C THR A 7 -1.92 -9.73 -7.59
N PRO A 8 -3.12 -10.29 -7.83
CA PRO A 8 -3.23 -11.62 -8.43
C PRO A 8 -2.54 -11.77 -9.78
N LEU A 9 -2.28 -10.66 -10.49
CA LEU A 9 -1.72 -10.68 -11.83
C LEU A 9 -0.21 -10.40 -11.88
N ALA A 10 0.35 -9.70 -10.89
CA ALA A 10 1.73 -9.25 -10.99
C ALA A 10 2.30 -8.80 -9.64
N ILE A 11 3.64 -8.79 -9.56
CA ILE A 11 4.37 -8.08 -8.52
C ILE A 11 4.68 -6.69 -9.09
N LEU A 12 4.13 -5.65 -8.46
CA LEU A 12 4.26 -4.27 -8.93
C LEU A 12 5.44 -3.54 -8.31
N VAL A 13 5.77 -3.87 -7.05
CA VAL A 13 6.88 -3.28 -6.31
C VAL A 13 7.63 -4.41 -5.61
N ASP A 14 8.95 -4.40 -5.72
CA ASP A 14 9.83 -5.34 -5.01
C ASP A 14 11.19 -4.67 -4.87
N GLN A 15 11.40 -3.97 -3.76
CA GLN A 15 12.61 -3.16 -3.58
C GLN A 15 12.94 -2.93 -2.10
N PRO A 16 14.21 -2.61 -1.79
CA PRO A 16 14.55 -2.14 -0.45
C PRO A 16 13.98 -0.74 -0.20
N VAL A 17 13.55 -0.50 1.05
CA VAL A 17 12.98 0.79 1.47
C VAL A 17 13.53 1.20 2.83
N LEU A 18 13.56 2.50 3.09
CA LEU A 18 13.98 3.07 4.38
C LEU A 18 12.81 3.18 5.36
N SER A 19 11.62 3.46 4.85
CA SER A 19 10.41 3.63 5.66
C SER A 19 9.19 3.40 4.81
N LEU A 20 8.06 3.13 5.47
CA LEU A 20 6.78 2.94 4.79
C LEU A 20 5.68 3.53 5.67
N HIS A 21 4.67 4.14 5.03
CA HIS A 21 3.46 4.62 5.67
C HIS A 21 2.24 4.01 4.98
N ALA A 22 1.30 3.54 5.79
CA ALA A 22 0.08 2.91 5.32
C ALA A 22 -1.10 3.29 6.20
N MET A 23 -2.30 2.84 5.85
CA MET A 23 -3.52 3.14 6.59
C MET A 23 -4.38 1.89 6.72
N ASP A 24 -4.86 1.63 7.94
CA ASP A 24 -5.88 0.63 8.21
C ASP A 24 -7.09 1.29 8.91
N ALA A 25 -8.03 0.48 9.40
CA ALA A 25 -9.23 1.00 10.05
C ALA A 25 -8.93 1.81 11.32
N SER A 26 -7.78 1.60 11.95
CA SER A 26 -7.37 2.35 13.14
C SER A 26 -6.67 3.68 12.81
N GLY A 27 -6.39 3.94 11.54
CA GLY A 27 -5.74 5.17 11.07
C GLY A 27 -4.43 4.92 10.38
N SER A 28 -3.66 5.99 10.19
CA SER A 28 -2.34 5.94 9.54
C SER A 28 -1.29 5.41 10.51
N PHE A 29 -0.34 4.65 9.99
CA PHE A 29 0.78 4.12 10.76
C PHE A 29 2.05 4.08 9.90
N GLY A 30 3.19 4.09 10.57
CA GLY A 30 4.50 4.01 9.92
C GLY A 30 5.23 2.72 10.30
N ILE A 31 6.05 2.23 9.38
CA ILE A 31 6.91 1.06 9.58
C ILE A 31 8.34 1.49 9.28
N LEU A 32 9.21 1.27 10.26
CA LEU A 32 10.65 1.53 10.16
C LEU A 32 11.40 0.21 10.29
N PRO A 33 12.68 0.15 9.85
CA PRO A 33 13.52 -1.03 10.08
C PRO A 33 13.53 -1.43 11.56
N GLY A 34 13.42 -2.73 11.82
CA GLY A 34 13.33 -3.24 13.19
C GLY A 34 11.92 -3.31 13.76
N HIS A 35 10.90 -2.95 12.99
CA HIS A 35 9.51 -3.07 13.41
C HIS A 35 9.16 -4.53 13.72
N ALA A 36 8.38 -4.74 14.80
CA ALA A 36 7.91 -6.07 15.18
C ALA A 36 7.01 -6.67 14.10
N ASP A 37 7.00 -8.00 14.00
CA ASP A 37 6.12 -8.70 13.08
C ASP A 37 4.66 -8.42 13.43
N PHE A 38 3.86 -8.13 12.40
CA PHE A 38 2.42 -7.97 12.56
C PHE A 38 1.70 -8.10 11.22
N VAL A 39 0.37 -8.27 11.28
CA VAL A 39 -0.50 -8.35 10.11
C VAL A 39 -1.69 -7.41 10.34
N THR A 40 -2.07 -6.67 9.29
CA THR A 40 -3.26 -5.82 9.33
C THR A 40 -3.96 -5.81 7.98
N ARG A 41 -5.23 -5.40 7.98
CA ARG A 41 -6.00 -5.19 6.76
C ARG A 41 -5.98 -3.72 6.39
N LEU A 42 -5.53 -3.42 5.18
CA LEU A 42 -5.43 -2.06 4.69
C LEU A 42 -6.80 -1.51 4.27
N ALA A 43 -6.99 -0.22 4.50
CA ALA A 43 -8.08 0.54 3.88
C ALA A 43 -7.77 0.80 2.40
N ILE A 44 -8.80 1.20 1.64
CA ILE A 44 -8.59 1.80 0.30
C ILE A 44 -7.86 3.12 0.54
N SER A 45 -6.60 3.19 0.14
CA SER A 45 -5.71 4.28 0.55
C SER A 45 -4.46 4.33 -0.33
N VAL A 46 -3.62 5.33 -0.10
CA VAL A 46 -2.30 5.42 -0.72
C VAL A 46 -1.25 4.97 0.29
N VAL A 47 -0.46 3.98 -0.09
CA VAL A 47 0.73 3.56 0.63
C VAL A 47 1.90 4.40 0.11
N SER A 48 2.71 4.93 1.01
CA SER A 48 3.90 5.70 0.64
C SER A 48 5.15 5.08 1.26
N TRP A 49 6.27 5.22 0.57
CA TRP A 49 7.55 4.73 1.08
C TRP A 49 8.70 5.58 0.56
N THR A 50 9.82 5.49 1.28
CA THR A 50 11.07 6.12 0.86
C THR A 50 12.01 5.03 0.39
N THR A 51 12.52 5.15 -0.83
CA THR A 51 13.45 4.19 -1.40
C THR A 51 14.83 4.31 -0.76
N ALA A 52 15.70 3.33 -1.02
CA ALA A 52 17.05 3.30 -0.45
C ALA A 52 17.89 4.53 -0.87
N ASP A 53 17.62 5.13 -2.02
CA ASP A 53 18.27 6.35 -2.50
C ASP A 53 17.56 7.64 -2.04
N GLY A 54 16.54 7.55 -1.19
CA GLY A 54 15.87 8.70 -0.60
C GLY A 54 14.71 9.27 -1.40
N ALA A 55 14.26 8.61 -2.46
CA ALA A 55 13.12 9.06 -3.24
C ALA A 55 11.80 8.63 -2.59
N ASP A 56 10.78 9.50 -2.66
CA ASP A 56 9.43 9.17 -2.22
C ASP A 56 8.64 8.52 -3.35
N ARG A 57 7.93 7.44 -3.02
CA ARG A 57 7.08 6.70 -3.96
C ARG A 57 5.72 6.44 -3.33
N PHE A 58 4.72 6.26 -4.19
CA PHE A 58 3.32 6.10 -3.77
C PHE A 58 2.65 4.99 -4.57
N CYS A 59 1.71 4.31 -3.92
CA CYS A 59 0.88 3.29 -4.56
C CYS A 59 -0.52 3.34 -3.97
N ALA A 60 -1.52 3.59 -4.82
CA ALA A 60 -2.91 3.45 -4.41
C ALA A 60 -3.27 1.97 -4.38
N VAL A 61 -3.83 1.50 -3.26
CA VAL A 61 -4.23 0.11 -3.07
C VAL A 61 -5.73 0.01 -2.83
N ARG A 62 -6.35 -1.01 -3.40
CA ARG A 62 -7.76 -1.30 -3.19
C ARG A 62 -7.93 -2.20 -1.96
N GLY A 63 -7.48 -1.70 -0.81
CA GLY A 63 -7.46 -2.47 0.42
C GLY A 63 -6.43 -3.60 0.37
N GLY A 64 -6.70 -4.68 1.06
CA GLY A 64 -5.85 -5.86 1.06
C GLY A 64 -5.22 -6.13 2.41
N ALA A 65 -4.17 -6.94 2.42
CA ALA A 65 -3.45 -7.33 3.64
C ALA A 65 -2.02 -6.84 3.59
N LEU A 66 -1.54 -6.35 4.73
CA LEU A 66 -0.13 -6.00 4.94
C LEU A 66 0.43 -6.90 6.02
N ALA A 67 1.57 -7.52 5.74
CA ALA A 67 2.28 -8.36 6.70
C ALA A 67 3.72 -7.87 6.84
N VAL A 68 4.19 -7.73 8.08
CA VAL A 68 5.60 -7.47 8.38
C VAL A 68 6.16 -8.72 9.04
N ARG A 69 7.24 -9.25 8.46
CA ARG A 69 7.88 -10.45 8.97
C ARG A 69 9.39 -10.35 8.78
N ALA A 70 10.13 -10.30 9.88
CA ALA A 70 11.59 -10.25 9.89
C ALA A 70 12.18 -9.16 8.98
N GLY A 71 11.60 -7.95 9.02
CA GLY A 71 12.04 -6.81 8.21
C GLY A 71 11.56 -6.83 6.75
N HIS A 72 10.69 -7.77 6.39
CA HIS A 72 10.09 -7.85 5.07
C HIS A 72 8.63 -7.44 5.14
N VAL A 73 8.24 -6.44 4.34
CA VAL A 73 6.85 -5.99 4.25
C VAL A 73 6.25 -6.51 2.97
N ALA A 74 5.14 -7.23 3.07
CA ALA A 74 4.40 -7.73 1.92
C ALA A 74 2.98 -7.16 1.96
N ILE A 75 2.55 -6.60 0.83
CA ILE A 75 1.18 -6.10 0.63
C ILE A 75 0.55 -6.90 -0.50
N ALA A 76 -0.57 -7.56 -0.20
CA ALA A 76 -1.37 -8.24 -1.20
C ALA A 76 -2.69 -7.47 -1.35
N THR A 77 -2.97 -7.00 -2.55
CA THR A 77 -4.16 -6.22 -2.86
C THR A 77 -4.78 -6.69 -4.17
N ARG A 78 -6.08 -6.44 -4.37
CA ARG A 78 -6.77 -6.83 -5.60
C ARG A 78 -6.36 -5.96 -6.78
N GLU A 79 -6.10 -4.68 -6.53
CA GLU A 79 -5.74 -3.72 -7.55
C GLU A 79 -4.83 -2.66 -6.95
N ALA A 80 -3.84 -2.22 -7.69
CA ALA A 80 -2.89 -1.21 -7.26
C ALA A 80 -2.45 -0.35 -8.44
N VAL A 81 -2.23 0.93 -8.17
CA VAL A 81 -1.71 1.90 -9.14
C VAL A 81 -0.54 2.62 -8.52
N THR A 82 0.65 2.43 -9.10
CA THR A 82 1.85 3.12 -8.64
C THR A 82 1.94 4.51 -9.27
N GLY A 83 2.61 5.44 -8.59
CA GLY A 83 2.82 6.79 -9.11
C GLY A 83 3.72 7.59 -8.19
N ASP A 84 4.12 8.76 -8.65
CA ASP A 84 4.91 9.72 -7.90
C ASP A 84 4.13 11.01 -7.56
N ASP A 85 2.86 11.08 -7.93
CA ASP A 85 1.96 12.20 -7.64
C ASP A 85 0.86 11.75 -6.66
N LEU A 86 1.07 12.06 -5.38
CA LEU A 86 0.13 11.69 -4.31
C LEU A 86 -1.26 12.29 -4.54
N ALA A 87 -1.36 13.55 -4.95
CA ALA A 87 -2.64 14.23 -5.14
C ALA A 87 -3.50 13.54 -6.20
N ARG A 88 -2.87 13.12 -7.30
CA ARG A 88 -3.57 12.40 -8.37
C ARG A 88 -4.06 11.02 -7.90
N LEU A 89 -3.21 10.27 -7.21
CA LEU A 89 -3.58 8.96 -6.68
C LEU A 89 -4.73 9.08 -5.68
N ASP A 90 -4.68 10.07 -4.80
CA ASP A 90 -5.70 10.26 -3.79
C ASP A 90 -7.06 10.64 -4.42
N ARG A 91 -7.07 11.65 -5.32
CA ARG A 91 -8.33 12.16 -5.87
C ARG A 91 -8.96 11.27 -6.92
N VAL A 92 -8.13 10.75 -7.85
CA VAL A 92 -8.64 10.06 -9.04
C VAL A 92 -8.76 8.56 -8.80
N VAL A 93 -7.67 7.94 -8.35
CA VAL A 93 -7.60 6.48 -8.26
C VAL A 93 -8.41 5.97 -7.07
N LEU A 94 -8.30 6.60 -5.91
CA LEU A 94 -9.06 6.17 -4.73
C LEU A 94 -10.57 6.38 -4.91
N ALA A 95 -10.97 7.46 -5.57
CA ALA A 95 -12.39 7.68 -5.89
C ALA A 95 -12.93 6.55 -6.78
N ARG A 96 -12.16 6.11 -7.78
CA ARG A 96 -12.53 4.98 -8.62
C ARG A 96 -12.64 3.69 -7.82
N PHE A 97 -11.68 3.40 -6.95
CA PHE A 97 -11.72 2.19 -6.12
C PHE A 97 -12.93 2.15 -5.21
N ARG A 98 -13.30 3.27 -4.60
CA ARG A 98 -14.47 3.37 -3.74
C ARG A 98 -15.77 3.19 -4.53
N THR A 99 -15.85 3.77 -5.72
CA THR A 99 -17.00 3.61 -6.61
C THR A 99 -17.18 2.16 -7.03
N ASP A 100 -16.12 1.49 -7.45
CA ASP A 100 -16.15 0.07 -7.81
C ASP A 100 -16.64 -0.79 -6.63
N LEU A 101 -16.19 -0.51 -5.42
CA LEU A 101 -16.63 -1.21 -4.23
C LEU A 101 -18.11 -1.01 -3.94
N ASP A 102 -18.62 0.21 -4.08
CA ASP A 102 -20.04 0.52 -3.87
C ASP A 102 -20.92 -0.17 -4.92
N GLU A 103 -20.48 -0.23 -6.18
CA GLU A 103 -21.18 -0.96 -7.24
C GLU A 103 -21.24 -2.47 -6.93
N GLU A 104 -20.15 -3.05 -6.44
CA GLU A 104 -20.10 -4.46 -6.04
C GLU A 104 -21.09 -4.75 -4.90
N ARG A 105 -21.28 -3.82 -3.96
CA ARG A 105 -22.22 -3.99 -2.84
C ARG A 105 -23.68 -3.93 -3.29
N VAL A 106 -23.98 -3.13 -4.29
CA VAL A 106 -25.35 -2.96 -4.80
C VAL A 106 -25.76 -4.14 -5.67
N ALA A 107 -24.79 -4.69 -6.37
CA ALA A 107 -25.02 -5.86 -7.22
C ALA A 107 -25.16 -7.13 -6.39
#